data_1aa54a5c69048cfdb7e49df904f816bf
#
_entry.id   1aa54a5c69048cfdb7e49df904f816bf
#
_cell.length_a   1.000
_cell.length_b   1.000
_cell.length_c   1.000
_cell.angle_alpha   90.00
_cell.angle_beta   90.00
_cell.angle_gamma   90.00
#
_symmetry.space_group_name_H-M   'P 1'
#
loop_
_entity.id
_entity.type
_entity.pdbx_description
1 polymer ?
#
loop_
_entity_poly.entity_id
_entity_poly.type
_entity_poly.pdbx_seq_one_letter_code
_entity_poly.pdbx_strand_id
1 'polypeptide(L)'
;MNRLPEIFPVLVLAFCGLTTACATSSQPVDPYVQKLQWLDAADPQADANQAVKKNDLRLLGLATRSVNIPGISKADTLKYEEHCGVQLIEGISDVVRSDEHLRLMQKARSYALKYNAIIKSQCKP
;
A
#
# COMPACT_ATOMS: atom_id res chain seq x y z
N MET A 1 47.43 -66.30 28.44
CA MET A 1 46.19 -65.62 28.90
C MET A 1 45.91 -64.42 27.99
N ASN A 2 45.21 -64.71 26.91
CA ASN A 2 44.87 -63.70 25.92
C ASN A 2 43.39 -63.36 26.06
N ARG A 3 43.10 -62.14 26.50
CA ARG A 3 41.75 -61.61 26.44
C ARG A 3 41.66 -60.73 25.20
N LEU A 4 40.84 -61.16 24.26
CA LEU A 4 40.42 -60.44 23.12
C LEU A 4 39.42 -59.33 23.55
N PRO A 5 39.54 -58.12 23.08
CA PRO A 5 38.50 -57.11 23.29
C PRO A 5 37.34 -57.32 22.31
N GLU A 6 36.16 -57.43 22.86
CA GLU A 6 34.94 -57.46 22.06
C GLU A 6 34.72 -56.17 21.35
N ILE A 7 34.63 -56.23 20.02
CA ILE A 7 34.28 -55.11 19.19
C ILE A 7 32.73 -54.99 19.15
N PHE A 8 32.17 -54.00 19.83
CA PHE A 8 30.79 -53.72 19.71
C PHE A 8 30.57 -52.92 18.38
N PRO A 9 29.68 -53.38 17.51
CA PRO A 9 29.30 -52.58 16.37
C PRO A 9 28.40 -51.40 16.81
N VAL A 10 28.90 -50.20 16.67
CA VAL A 10 28.10 -48.98 16.84
C VAL A 10 27.12 -48.90 15.68
N LEU A 11 25.86 -49.16 16.01
CA LEU A 11 24.74 -48.97 15.08
C LEU A 11 24.50 -47.48 14.91
N VAL A 12 25.03 -46.91 13.84
CA VAL A 12 24.72 -45.52 13.44
C VAL A 12 23.32 -45.50 12.84
N LEU A 13 22.33 -45.15 13.65
CA LEU A 13 21.02 -44.82 13.17
C LEU A 13 21.09 -43.46 12.48
N ALA A 14 21.15 -43.49 11.16
CA ALA A 14 20.96 -42.31 10.33
C ALA A 14 19.51 -41.82 10.47
N PHE A 15 19.30 -40.81 11.30
CA PHE A 15 18.05 -40.05 11.32
C PHE A 15 17.98 -39.22 10.03
N CYS A 16 17.32 -39.74 9.00
CA CYS A 16 16.84 -38.93 7.90
C CYS A 16 15.75 -38.01 8.43
N GLY A 17 16.16 -36.82 8.88
CA GLY A 17 15.25 -35.74 9.16
C GLY A 17 14.57 -35.31 7.86
N LEU A 18 13.31 -35.71 7.68
CA LEU A 18 12.40 -35.13 6.68
C LEU A 18 12.16 -33.68 7.06
N THR A 19 13.00 -32.77 6.57
CA THR A 19 12.68 -31.36 6.54
C THR A 19 11.60 -31.18 5.48
N THR A 20 10.34 -31.26 5.91
CA THR A 20 9.23 -30.71 5.12
C THR A 20 9.46 -29.22 5.00
N ALA A 21 10.13 -28.81 3.93
CA ALA A 21 10.14 -27.42 3.53
C ALA A 21 8.69 -27.05 3.20
N CYS A 22 8.02 -26.33 4.11
CA CYS A 22 6.79 -25.63 3.80
C CYS A 22 7.15 -24.58 2.74
N ALA A 23 6.95 -24.92 1.47
CA ALA A 23 6.96 -23.92 0.41
C ALA A 23 5.76 -23.01 0.66
N THR A 24 5.99 -21.89 1.34
CA THR A 24 5.08 -20.76 1.31
C THR A 24 5.04 -20.30 -0.13
N SER A 25 4.01 -20.69 -0.88
CA SER A 25 3.72 -20.10 -2.19
C SER A 25 3.30 -18.66 -1.91
N SER A 26 4.26 -17.73 -1.95
CA SER A 26 3.97 -16.31 -2.00
C SER A 26 3.30 -16.04 -3.34
N GLN A 27 1.97 -15.94 -3.34
CA GLN A 27 1.27 -15.45 -4.53
C GLN A 27 1.78 -14.05 -4.84
N PRO A 28 2.04 -13.74 -6.10
CA PRO A 28 2.47 -12.39 -6.48
C PRO A 28 1.41 -11.38 -6.01
N VAL A 29 1.83 -10.41 -5.21
CA VAL A 29 0.96 -9.33 -4.75
C VAL A 29 0.47 -8.55 -5.97
N ASP A 30 -0.84 -8.28 -6.04
CA ASP A 30 -1.40 -7.47 -7.12
C ASP A 30 -0.69 -6.10 -7.14
N PRO A 31 -0.16 -5.66 -8.30
CA PRO A 31 0.54 -4.39 -8.43
C PRO A 31 -0.28 -3.16 -7.98
N TYR A 32 -1.59 -3.21 -8.11
CA TYR A 32 -2.48 -2.15 -7.65
C TYR A 32 -2.56 -2.10 -6.12
N VAL A 33 -2.66 -3.26 -5.48
CA VAL A 33 -2.59 -3.40 -4.03
C VAL A 33 -1.24 -2.89 -3.52
N GLN A 34 -0.14 -3.29 -4.15
CA GLN A 34 1.20 -2.86 -3.78
C GLN A 34 1.35 -1.33 -3.81
N LYS A 35 0.81 -0.67 -4.82
CA LYS A 35 0.85 0.79 -4.96
C LYS A 35 0.05 1.53 -3.89
N LEU A 36 -0.91 0.88 -3.25
CA LEU A 36 -1.79 1.48 -2.25
C LEU A 36 -1.43 1.09 -0.80
N GLN A 37 -0.52 0.15 -0.58
CA GLN A 37 -0.18 -0.35 0.77
C GLN A 37 0.32 0.73 1.73
N TRP A 38 0.96 1.78 1.22
CA TRP A 38 1.45 2.90 2.03
C TRP A 38 0.32 3.60 2.82
N LEU A 39 -0.92 3.50 2.35
CA LEU A 39 -2.08 4.08 3.02
C LEU A 39 -2.33 3.49 4.41
N ASP A 40 -1.85 2.28 4.70
CA ASP A 40 -2.06 1.65 5.99
C ASP A 40 -1.28 2.33 7.13
N ALA A 41 -0.18 2.99 6.80
CA ALA A 41 0.64 3.75 7.74
C ALA A 41 0.53 5.28 7.58
N ALA A 42 -0.26 5.76 6.62
CA ALA A 42 -0.34 7.18 6.28
C ALA A 42 -1.28 7.97 7.20
N ASP A 43 -0.87 9.18 7.54
CA ASP A 43 -1.68 10.17 8.27
C ASP A 43 -1.98 11.37 7.36
N PRO A 44 -3.22 11.49 6.84
CA PRO A 44 -3.56 12.54 5.89
C PRO A 44 -3.39 13.94 6.47
N GLN A 45 -3.59 14.13 7.77
CA GLN A 45 -3.47 15.44 8.40
C GLN A 45 -2.00 15.84 8.54
N ALA A 46 -1.16 14.93 9.01
CA ALA A 46 0.28 15.19 9.14
C ALA A 46 0.92 15.43 7.76
N ASP A 47 0.55 14.60 6.77
CA ASP A 47 1.07 14.68 5.41
C ASP A 47 0.65 15.98 4.71
N ALA A 48 -0.62 16.39 4.84
CA ALA A 48 -1.08 17.66 4.29
C ALA A 48 -0.42 18.88 4.94
N ASN A 49 -0.26 18.87 6.26
CA ASN A 49 0.44 19.93 6.97
C ASN A 49 1.91 20.04 6.53
N GLN A 50 2.55 18.91 6.26
CA GLN A 50 3.90 18.91 5.74
C GLN A 50 3.98 19.44 4.31
N ALA A 51 3.01 19.08 3.45
CA ALA A 51 2.90 19.61 2.10
C ALA A 51 2.75 21.14 2.11
N VAL A 52 1.89 21.67 2.97
CA VAL A 52 1.73 23.13 3.15
C VAL A 52 3.04 23.80 3.54
N LYS A 53 3.80 23.21 4.49
CA LYS A 53 5.12 23.74 4.89
C LYS A 53 6.13 23.78 3.74
N LYS A 54 6.01 22.84 2.80
CA LYS A 54 6.85 22.77 1.59
C LYS A 54 6.30 23.63 0.43
N ASN A 55 5.20 24.34 0.64
CA ASN A 55 4.47 25.06 -0.39
C ASN A 55 3.99 24.18 -1.56
N ASP A 56 3.73 22.90 -1.29
CA ASP A 56 3.10 21.97 -2.23
C ASP A 56 1.59 21.93 -1.96
N LEU A 57 0.85 22.73 -2.71
CA LEU A 57 -0.59 22.89 -2.52
C LEU A 57 -1.42 22.08 -3.53
N ARG A 58 -0.82 21.06 -4.15
CA ARG A 58 -1.55 20.17 -5.05
C ARG A 58 -2.56 19.32 -4.27
N LEU A 59 -3.76 19.23 -4.83
CA LEU A 59 -4.80 18.36 -4.33
C LEU A 59 -4.53 16.90 -4.73
N LEU A 60 -5.04 15.96 -3.95
CA LEU A 60 -5.00 14.55 -4.31
C LEU A 60 -6.22 14.18 -5.12
N GLY A 61 -5.98 13.58 -6.27
CA GLY A 61 -7.00 13.07 -7.19
C GLY A 61 -7.00 11.56 -7.29
N LEU A 62 -8.17 11.01 -7.60
CA LEU A 62 -8.38 9.61 -7.91
C LEU A 62 -8.65 9.50 -9.42
N ALA A 63 -7.79 8.79 -10.13
CA ALA A 63 -7.97 8.55 -11.56
C ALA A 63 -8.81 7.29 -11.76
N THR A 64 -10.05 7.50 -12.17
CA THR A 64 -10.94 6.47 -12.70
C THR A 64 -11.24 6.81 -14.16
N ARG A 65 -12.46 6.66 -14.64
CA ARG A 65 -12.86 7.13 -15.99
C ARG A 65 -12.68 8.64 -16.18
N SER A 66 -12.71 9.37 -15.07
CA SER A 66 -12.41 10.80 -15.01
C SER A 66 -11.67 11.10 -13.71
N VAL A 67 -10.92 12.21 -13.70
CA VAL A 67 -10.28 12.67 -12.46
C VAL A 67 -11.37 13.10 -11.47
N ASN A 68 -11.32 12.55 -10.28
CA ASN A 68 -12.15 12.91 -9.15
C ASN A 68 -11.24 13.44 -8.04
N ILE A 69 -11.53 14.64 -7.56
CA ILE A 69 -10.81 15.23 -6.43
C ILE A 69 -11.74 15.16 -5.20
N PRO A 70 -11.50 14.23 -4.26
CA PRO A 70 -12.35 14.12 -3.08
C PRO A 70 -12.43 15.44 -2.31
N GLY A 71 -13.64 15.85 -1.98
CA GLY A 71 -13.92 17.13 -1.31
C GLY A 71 -14.11 18.33 -2.24
N ILE A 72 -13.95 18.16 -3.55
CA ILE A 72 -14.23 19.17 -4.58
C ILE A 72 -15.43 18.72 -5.41
N SER A 73 -16.34 19.65 -5.69
CA SER A 73 -17.48 19.36 -6.56
C SER A 73 -17.00 19.08 -7.99
N LYS A 74 -17.77 18.26 -8.72
CA LYS A 74 -17.45 17.97 -10.12
C LYS A 74 -17.41 19.25 -10.97
N ALA A 75 -18.26 20.22 -10.67
CA ALA A 75 -18.32 21.51 -11.38
C ALA A 75 -17.07 22.37 -11.14
N ASP A 76 -16.42 22.23 -9.99
CA ASP A 76 -15.26 23.03 -9.61
C ASP A 76 -13.92 22.30 -9.87
N THR A 77 -13.96 21.04 -10.25
CA THR A 77 -12.75 20.21 -10.42
C THR A 77 -11.71 20.89 -11.32
N LEU A 78 -12.12 21.34 -12.50
CA LEU A 78 -11.20 21.98 -13.45
C LEU A 78 -10.59 23.26 -12.89
N LYS A 79 -11.37 24.08 -12.19
CA LYS A 79 -10.89 25.29 -11.54
C LYS A 79 -9.78 25.01 -10.51
N TYR A 80 -10.02 24.02 -9.65
CA TYR A 80 -9.03 23.62 -8.63
C TYR A 80 -7.80 22.98 -9.26
N GLU A 81 -7.99 22.17 -10.31
CA GLU A 81 -6.90 21.54 -11.04
C GLU A 81 -5.97 22.60 -11.69
N GLU A 82 -6.53 23.60 -12.34
CA GLU A 82 -5.77 24.68 -12.95
C GLU A 82 -5.08 25.59 -11.93
N HIS A 83 -5.75 25.85 -10.80
CA HIS A 83 -5.23 26.79 -9.80
C HIS A 83 -4.25 26.16 -8.81
N CYS A 84 -4.56 24.98 -8.29
CA CYS A 84 -3.76 24.32 -7.25
C CYS A 84 -2.88 23.19 -7.79
N GLY A 85 -3.27 22.60 -8.93
CA GLY A 85 -2.69 21.37 -9.43
C GLY A 85 -3.25 20.14 -8.73
N VAL A 86 -3.05 18.99 -9.35
CA VAL A 86 -3.50 17.68 -8.83
C VAL A 86 -2.38 16.67 -8.92
N GLN A 87 -2.22 15.91 -7.85
CA GLN A 87 -1.39 14.71 -7.82
C GLN A 87 -2.30 13.50 -7.73
N LEU A 88 -2.18 12.58 -8.68
CA LEU A 88 -3.00 11.37 -8.70
C LEU A 88 -2.43 10.31 -7.76
N ILE A 89 -3.30 9.66 -6.99
CA ILE A 89 -2.95 8.48 -6.21
C ILE A 89 -2.88 7.30 -7.17
N GLU A 90 -1.72 6.68 -7.25
CA GLU A 90 -1.51 5.49 -8.08
C GLU A 90 -2.16 4.25 -7.46
N GLY A 91 -2.59 3.32 -8.30
CA GLY A 91 -3.20 2.06 -7.86
C GLY A 91 -4.73 2.11 -7.81
N ILE A 92 -5.33 3.24 -8.10
CA ILE A 92 -6.78 3.37 -8.27
C ILE A 92 -7.19 2.79 -9.64
N SER A 93 -8.32 2.10 -9.68
CA SER A 93 -8.85 1.49 -10.90
C SER A 93 -10.38 1.50 -10.90
N ASP A 94 -10.98 1.53 -12.09
CA ASP A 94 -12.43 1.36 -12.24
C ASP A 94 -12.88 -0.08 -11.97
N VAL A 95 -11.95 -1.02 -12.00
CA VAL A 95 -12.21 -2.45 -11.78
C VAL A 95 -11.64 -2.86 -10.43
N VAL A 96 -12.50 -3.39 -9.57
CA VAL A 96 -12.09 -4.01 -8.30
C VAL A 96 -11.40 -5.34 -8.61
N ARG A 97 -10.16 -5.50 -8.16
CA ARG A 97 -9.33 -6.67 -8.46
C ARG A 97 -9.37 -7.71 -7.33
N SER A 98 -9.63 -7.29 -6.12
CA SER A 98 -9.72 -8.12 -4.92
C SER A 98 -10.40 -7.34 -3.80
N ASP A 99 -10.79 -8.04 -2.73
CA ASP A 99 -11.34 -7.38 -1.52
C ASP A 99 -10.32 -6.42 -0.89
N GLU A 100 -9.04 -6.81 -0.90
CA GLU A 100 -7.97 -5.96 -0.41
C GLU A 100 -7.78 -4.70 -1.27
N HIS A 101 -7.85 -4.83 -2.58
CA HIS A 101 -7.82 -3.68 -3.48
C HIS A 101 -8.99 -2.73 -3.22
N LEU A 102 -10.21 -3.27 -3.04
CA LEU A 102 -11.38 -2.47 -2.69
C LEU A 102 -11.19 -1.72 -1.37
N ARG A 103 -10.72 -2.41 -0.34
CA ARG A 103 -10.43 -1.82 0.98
C ARG A 103 -9.47 -0.64 0.85
N LEU A 104 -8.37 -0.82 0.12
CA LEU A 104 -7.36 0.20 -0.09
C LEU A 104 -7.85 1.37 -0.94
N MET A 105 -8.67 1.13 -1.96
CA MET A 105 -9.30 2.21 -2.74
C MET A 105 -10.24 3.06 -1.89
N GLN A 106 -11.03 2.44 -1.02
CA GLN A 106 -11.89 3.16 -0.06
C GLN A 106 -11.05 3.98 0.92
N LYS A 107 -9.95 3.42 1.38
CA LYS A 107 -9.00 4.12 2.25
C LYS A 107 -8.33 5.29 1.54
N ALA A 108 -7.95 5.13 0.27
CA ALA A 108 -7.41 6.20 -0.55
C ALA A 108 -8.39 7.38 -0.70
N ARG A 109 -9.66 7.08 -0.90
CA ARG A 109 -10.72 8.10 -0.98
C ARG A 109 -10.86 8.87 0.33
N SER A 110 -10.90 8.16 1.46
CA SER A 110 -10.99 8.77 2.80
C SER A 110 -9.75 9.60 3.12
N TYR A 111 -8.57 9.07 2.79
CA TYR A 111 -7.30 9.78 2.96
C TYR A 111 -7.27 11.08 2.14
N ALA A 112 -7.59 11.00 0.84
CA ALA A 112 -7.61 12.17 -0.04
C ALA A 112 -8.62 13.22 0.42
N LEU A 113 -9.80 12.80 0.90
CA LEU A 113 -10.81 13.72 1.42
C LEU A 113 -10.29 14.56 2.60
N LYS A 114 -9.61 13.94 3.55
CA LYS A 114 -9.04 14.60 4.73
C LYS A 114 -7.85 15.48 4.35
N TYR A 115 -6.97 14.97 3.51
CA TYR A 115 -5.82 15.70 2.99
C TYR A 115 -6.26 16.96 2.23
N ASN A 116 -7.19 16.80 1.30
CA ASN A 116 -7.69 17.89 0.47
C ASN A 116 -8.43 18.99 1.26
N ALA A 117 -9.08 18.63 2.37
CA ALA A 117 -9.72 19.62 3.23
C ALA A 117 -8.71 20.65 3.78
N ILE A 118 -7.50 20.20 4.11
CA ILE A 118 -6.42 21.07 4.59
C ILE A 118 -5.84 21.89 3.43
N ILE A 119 -5.49 21.24 2.31
CA ILE A 119 -4.95 21.93 1.13
C ILE A 119 -5.93 22.97 0.59
N LYS A 120 -7.21 22.64 0.50
CA LYS A 120 -8.27 23.54 0.05
C LYS A 120 -8.37 24.82 0.88
N SER A 121 -8.06 24.75 2.18
CA SER A 121 -8.03 25.92 3.03
C SER A 121 -6.88 26.89 2.70
N GLN A 122 -5.83 26.40 2.06
CA GLN A 122 -4.62 27.14 1.68
C GLN A 122 -4.59 27.54 0.20
N CYS A 123 -5.29 26.80 -0.64
CA CYS A 123 -5.39 27.05 -2.08
C CYS A 123 -6.86 27.18 -2.50
N LYS A 124 -7.30 28.41 -2.72
CA LYS A 124 -8.65 28.74 -3.19
C LYS A 124 -8.56 29.42 -4.55
N PRO A 125 -9.21 28.86 -5.58
CA PRO A 125 -9.30 29.51 -6.88
C PRO A 125 -10.19 30.75 -6.85
#